data_270e5f26158f295f302c7dabefc05b6c
#
_entry.id   270e5f26158f295f302c7dabefc05b6c
#
_cell.length_a   1.000
_cell.length_b   1.000
_cell.length_c   1.000
_cell.angle_alpha   90.00
_cell.angle_beta   90.00
_cell.angle_gamma   90.00
#
_symmetry.space_group_name_H-M   'P 1'
#
loop_
_entity.id
_entity.type
_entity.pdbx_description
1 polymer ?
#
loop_
_entity_poly.entity_id
_entity_poly.type
_entity_poly.pdbx_seq_one_letter_code
_entity_poly.pdbx_strand_id
1 'polypeptide(L)' 'MTQEPKLLDVSDLAKLLHKTKRTVEVDVTRRPESLPPRLRLPGSRKVLWLESDVHQWLNALREGGA' A
#
# COMPACT_ATOMS: atom_id res chain seq x y z
N MET A 1 -1.02 0.02 -26.21
CA MET A 1 -1.11 1.14 -25.27
C MET A 1 -0.49 0.75 -23.94
N THR A 2 0.58 1.43 -23.59
CA THR A 2 1.29 1.11 -22.36
C THR A 2 0.61 1.78 -21.19
N GLN A 3 0.19 0.97 -20.23
CA GLN A 3 -0.34 1.52 -19.00
C GLN A 3 0.82 1.68 -18.03
N GLU A 4 1.04 2.90 -17.61
CA GLU A 4 2.04 3.15 -16.61
C GLU A 4 1.54 2.61 -15.26
N PRO A 5 2.39 1.94 -14.52
CA PRO A 5 2.01 1.48 -13.19
C PRO A 5 1.72 2.69 -12.30
N LYS A 6 0.61 2.63 -11.61
CA LYS A 6 0.25 3.70 -10.69
C LYS A 6 0.87 3.41 -9.33
N LEU A 7 1.61 4.38 -8.83
CA LEU A 7 2.24 4.27 -7.53
C LEU A 7 1.44 5.06 -6.50
N LEU A 8 1.36 4.50 -5.31
CA LEU A 8 0.66 5.14 -4.20
C LEU A 8 1.68 5.45 -3.10
N ASP A 9 1.61 6.64 -2.56
CA ASP A 9 2.42 7.00 -1.40
C ASP A 9 1.61 6.78 -0.12
N VAL A 10 2.19 7.17 1.02
CA VAL A 10 1.52 6.98 2.31
C VAL A 10 0.18 7.70 2.34
N SER A 11 0.12 8.93 1.82
CA SER A 11 -1.13 9.69 1.79
C SER A 11 -2.19 9.00 0.95
N ASP A 12 -1.79 8.51 -0.22
CA ASP A 12 -2.72 7.82 -1.12
C ASP A 12 -3.25 6.54 -0.50
N LEU A 13 -2.36 5.77 0.11
CA LEU A 13 -2.76 4.52 0.75
C LEU A 13 -3.68 4.78 1.93
N ALA A 14 -3.40 5.82 2.72
CA ALA A 14 -4.25 6.17 3.84
C ALA A 14 -5.67 6.49 3.39
N LYS A 15 -5.80 7.25 2.32
CA LYS A 15 -7.12 7.57 1.76
C LYS A 15 -7.84 6.31 1.30
N LEU A 16 -7.13 5.44 0.64
CA LEU A 16 -7.72 4.20 0.12
C LEU A 16 -8.20 3.30 1.26
N LEU A 17 -7.45 3.24 2.35
CA LEU A 17 -7.78 2.40 3.48
C LEU A 17 -8.64 3.10 4.53
N HIS A 18 -9.01 4.35 4.28
CA HIS A 18 -9.79 5.17 5.23
C HIS A 18 -9.08 5.30 6.57
N LYS A 19 -7.77 5.47 6.52
CA LYS A 19 -6.94 5.70 7.70
C LYS A 19 -6.29 7.06 7.62
N THR A 20 -5.75 7.52 8.73
CA THR A 20 -4.97 8.74 8.71
C THR A 20 -3.57 8.44 8.20
N LYS A 21 -2.93 9.45 7.63
CA LYS A 21 -1.55 9.31 7.17
C LYS A 21 -0.64 8.85 8.31
N ARG A 22 -0.83 9.41 9.50
CA ARG A 22 -0.02 9.06 10.66
C ARG A 22 -0.17 7.58 11.01
N THR A 23 -1.38 7.06 10.96
CA THR A 23 -1.63 5.64 11.26
C THR A 23 -0.86 4.75 10.29
N VAL A 24 -0.90 5.10 8.99
CA VAL A 24 -0.17 4.31 7.99
C VAL A 24 1.33 4.40 8.23
N GLU A 25 1.85 5.59 8.54
CA GLU A 25 3.26 5.77 8.83
C GLU A 25 3.72 4.91 10.02
N VAL A 26 2.90 4.88 11.07
CA VAL A 26 3.20 4.04 12.25
C VAL A 26 3.17 2.57 11.87
N ASP A 27 2.17 2.15 11.09
CA ASP A 27 2.04 0.76 10.68
C ASP A 27 3.21 0.30 9.81
N VAL A 28 3.73 1.18 8.96
CA VAL A 28 4.89 0.87 8.13
C VAL A 28 6.07 0.43 8.99
N THR A 29 6.23 1.06 10.13
CA THR A 29 7.36 0.77 11.02
C THR A 29 7.05 -0.36 11.99
N ARG A 30 5.87 -0.34 12.59
CA ARG A 30 5.55 -1.27 13.68
C ARG A 30 4.79 -2.50 13.23
N ARG A 31 3.94 -2.37 12.22
CA ARG A 31 3.09 -3.48 11.76
C ARG A 31 3.09 -3.57 10.25
N PRO A 32 4.25 -3.76 9.64
CA PRO A 32 4.30 -3.84 8.17
C PRO A 32 3.45 -4.97 7.61
N GLU A 33 3.22 -6.02 8.39
CA GLU A 33 2.39 -7.14 7.97
C GLU A 33 0.91 -6.78 7.89
N SER A 34 0.49 -5.68 8.50
CA SER A 34 -0.90 -5.22 8.43
C SER A 34 -1.18 -4.38 7.20
N LEU A 35 -0.15 -4.14 6.38
CA LEU A 35 -0.26 -3.34 5.17
C LEU A 35 0.04 -4.20 3.94
N PRO A 36 -0.39 -3.76 2.76
CA PRO A 36 -0.05 -4.48 1.54
C PRO A 36 1.46 -4.46 1.29
N PRO A 37 1.96 -5.40 0.46
CA PRO A 37 3.38 -5.41 0.15
C PRO A 37 3.80 -4.13 -0.54
N ARG A 38 4.85 -3.51 -0.04
CA ARG A 38 5.30 -2.25 -0.60
C ARG A 38 6.33 -2.47 -1.70
N LEU A 39 6.37 -1.53 -2.62
CA LEU A 39 7.32 -1.54 -3.71
C LEU A 39 8.61 -0.85 -3.27
N ARG A 40 9.74 -1.50 -3.50
CA ARG A 40 11.03 -0.90 -3.22
C ARG A 40 11.70 -0.54 -4.52
N LEU A 41 11.94 0.76 -4.71
CA LEU A 41 12.66 1.24 -5.89
C LEU A 41 14.12 1.43 -5.55
N PRO A 42 15.03 0.94 -6.40
CA PRO A 42 16.46 1.16 -6.19
C PRO A 42 16.76 2.66 -6.10
N GLY A 43 17.54 3.03 -5.10
CA GLY A 43 17.93 4.41 -4.92
C GLY A 43 16.87 5.33 -4.33
N SER A 44 15.71 4.81 -3.99
CA SER A 44 14.65 5.61 -3.39
C SER A 44 14.42 5.20 -1.94
N ARG A 45 14.20 6.19 -1.09
CA ARG A 45 13.85 5.96 0.30
C ARG A 45 12.36 6.11 0.55
N LYS A 46 11.60 6.47 -0.47
CA LYS A 46 10.18 6.67 -0.33
C LYS A 46 9.46 5.35 -0.14
N VAL A 47 8.44 5.36 0.71
CA VAL A 47 7.59 4.21 0.90
C VAL A 47 6.47 4.31 -0.13
N LEU A 48 6.45 3.36 -1.05
CA LEU A 48 5.50 3.36 -2.16
C LEU A 48 4.87 1.98 -2.30
N TRP A 49 3.68 1.96 -2.86
CA TRP A 49 2.95 0.74 -3.16
C TRP A 49 2.51 0.77 -4.61
N LEU A 50 2.45 -0.39 -5.23
CA LEU A 50 1.89 -0.52 -6.56
C LEU A 50 0.39 -0.71 -6.43
N GLU A 51 -0.39 0.11 -7.15
CA GLU A 51 -1.84 0.08 -7.02
C GLU A 51 -2.42 -1.31 -7.25
N SER A 52 -1.93 -2.02 -8.26
CA SER A 52 -2.43 -3.36 -8.54
C SER A 52 -2.15 -4.33 -7.39
N ASP A 53 -1.01 -4.20 -6.74
CA ASP A 53 -0.68 -5.04 -5.59
C ASP A 53 -1.61 -4.75 -4.42
N VAL A 54 -1.94 -3.48 -4.21
CA VAL A 54 -2.85 -3.08 -3.15
C VAL A 54 -4.24 -3.64 -3.40
N HIS A 55 -4.70 -3.59 -4.65
CA HIS A 55 -6.01 -4.13 -5.01
C HIS A 55 -6.07 -5.64 -4.80
N GLN A 56 -5.01 -6.36 -5.17
CA GLN A 56 -4.95 -7.80 -4.95
C GLN A 56 -4.96 -8.12 -3.46
N TRP A 57 -4.23 -7.36 -2.67
CA TRP A 57 -4.19 -7.54 -1.23
C TRP A 57 -5.57 -7.32 -0.61
N LEU A 58 -6.29 -6.28 -1.06
CA LEU A 58 -7.64 -6.01 -0.58
C LEU A 58 -8.60 -7.13 -0.95
N ASN A 59 -8.50 -7.65 -2.18
CA ASN A 59 -9.33 -8.75 -2.62
C ASN A 59 -9.07 -10.02 -1.80
N ALA A 60 -7.81 -10.26 -1.47
CA ALA A 60 -7.47 -11.42 -0.63
C ALA A 60 -8.10 -11.31 0.76
N LEU A 61 -8.10 -10.11 1.33
CA LEU A 61 -8.74 -9.90 2.63
C LEU A 61 -10.24 -10.13 2.54
N ARG A 62 -10.84 -9.68 1.45
CA ARG A 62 -12.28 -9.84 1.24
C ARG A 62 -12.67 -11.30 1.15
N GLU A 63 -11.88 -12.09 0.44
CA GLU A 63 -12.17 -13.51 0.25
C GLU A 63 -11.81 -14.33 1.48
N GLY A 64 -10.70 -14.01 2.11
CA GLY A 64 -10.23 -14.76 3.27
C GLY A 64 -10.79 -14.30 4.59
N GLY A 65 -11.44 -13.15 4.61
CA GLY A 65 -11.93 -12.56 5.84
C GLY A 65 -13.35 -12.91 6.20
N ALA A 66 -13.85 -13.94 5.60
CA ALA A 66 -15.23 -14.37 5.83
C ALA A 66 -15.50 -14.64 7.29
#